data_9fe6054b3ace68b560f6b6a81c5c6dfc
#
_entry.id   9fe6054b3ace68b560f6b6a81c5c6dfc
#
_cell.length_a   1.000
_cell.length_b   1.000
_cell.length_c   1.000
_cell.angle_alpha   90.00
_cell.angle_beta   90.00
_cell.angle_gamma   90.00
#
_symmetry.space_group_name_H-M   'P 1'
#
loop_
_entity.id
_entity.type
_entity.pdbx_description
1 polymer ?
#
loop_
_entity_poly.entity_id
_entity_poly.type
_entity_poly.pdbx_seq_one_letter_code
_entity_poly.pdbx_strand_id
1 'polypeptide(L)'
;MYEGKGAGAEEVPAFVASKYILRIRMNIFTMSYVDEMYERVVSQNPGEPEFHQAAKEVLDSLKLVIDANEEKYRSVGLLERFIEPERIISFRVPWMDDKGNVQVNKGYRVEFNSAIGPYKGGLRFHPSVNQSV
;
A
#
# COMPACT_ATOMS: atom_id res chain seq x y z
N MET A 1 -0.94 -47.75 10.82
CA MET A 1 -0.99 -47.10 12.14
C MET A 1 0.15 -46.11 12.17
N TYR A 2 -0.10 -44.81 11.82
CA TYR A 2 0.90 -43.74 11.83
C TYR A 2 0.46 -42.74 12.89
N GLU A 3 1.15 -42.74 14.01
CA GLU A 3 0.98 -41.71 15.04
C GLU A 3 1.72 -40.45 14.61
N GLY A 4 0.98 -39.40 14.25
CA GLY A 4 1.50 -38.05 14.05
C GLY A 4 1.73 -37.38 15.39
N LYS A 5 3.02 -37.15 15.75
CA LYS A 5 3.38 -36.27 16.87
C LYS A 5 3.00 -34.85 16.50
N GLY A 6 2.06 -34.27 17.24
CA GLY A 6 1.73 -32.85 17.17
C GLY A 6 2.94 -32.02 17.60
N ALA A 7 3.36 -31.10 16.73
CA ALA A 7 4.29 -30.05 17.08
C ALA A 7 3.59 -29.13 18.09
N GLY A 8 4.07 -29.15 19.33
CA GLY A 8 3.61 -28.24 20.37
C GLY A 8 3.90 -26.80 19.95
N ALA A 9 2.87 -25.98 19.87
CA ALA A 9 3.04 -24.54 19.78
C ALA A 9 3.73 -24.09 21.08
N GLU A 10 4.96 -23.57 20.98
CA GLU A 10 5.62 -22.92 22.10
C GLU A 10 4.78 -21.72 22.52
N GLU A 11 4.18 -21.80 23.70
CA GLU A 11 3.49 -20.65 24.31
C GLU A 11 4.53 -19.57 24.62
N VAL A 12 4.45 -18.46 23.90
CA VAL A 12 5.27 -17.28 24.19
C VAL A 12 4.91 -16.78 25.60
N PRO A 13 5.87 -16.71 26.54
CA PRO A 13 5.56 -16.26 27.89
C PRO A 13 4.87 -14.91 27.93
N ALA A 14 3.82 -14.76 28.72
CA ALA A 14 3.02 -13.52 28.82
C ALA A 14 3.87 -12.26 29.08
N PHE A 15 5.01 -12.41 29.75
CA PHE A 15 5.99 -11.35 29.99
C PHE A 15 6.69 -10.88 28.70
N VAL A 16 6.98 -11.80 27.77
CA VAL A 16 7.60 -11.49 26.47
C VAL A 16 6.56 -10.80 25.59
N ALA A 17 5.34 -11.32 25.54
CA ALA A 17 4.23 -10.69 24.81
C ALA A 17 3.94 -9.27 25.33
N SER A 18 3.95 -9.06 26.65
CA SER A 18 3.76 -7.75 27.27
C SER A 18 4.87 -6.74 26.90
N LYS A 19 6.14 -7.16 26.86
CA LYS A 19 7.25 -6.31 26.41
C LYS A 19 7.17 -5.96 24.93
N TYR A 20 6.76 -6.89 24.08
CA TYR A 20 6.55 -6.63 22.66
C TYR A 20 5.39 -5.66 22.42
N ILE A 21 4.28 -5.86 23.12
CA ILE A 21 3.11 -4.96 23.04
C ILE A 21 3.45 -3.56 23.56
N LEU A 22 4.20 -3.44 24.65
CA LEU A 22 4.69 -2.14 25.17
C LEU A 22 5.67 -1.48 24.21
N ARG A 23 6.57 -2.23 23.57
CA ARG A 23 7.52 -1.70 22.61
C ARG A 23 6.83 -1.24 21.31
N ILE A 24 5.84 -1.99 20.85
CA ILE A 24 4.98 -1.59 19.71
C ILE A 24 4.19 -0.32 20.10
N ARG A 25 3.55 -0.26 21.27
CA ARG A 25 2.84 0.94 21.75
C ARG A 25 3.77 2.15 21.91
N MET A 26 4.98 1.98 22.43
CA MET A 26 5.94 3.08 22.56
C MET A 26 6.47 3.56 21.21
N ASN A 27 6.72 2.68 20.25
CA ASN A 27 7.10 3.08 18.90
C ASN A 27 5.96 3.81 18.16
N ILE A 28 4.71 3.38 18.31
CA ILE A 28 3.54 4.04 17.74
C ILE A 28 3.36 5.45 18.35
N PHE A 29 3.73 5.66 19.60
CA PHE A 29 3.61 6.98 20.28
C PHE A 29 4.73 7.97 19.90
N THR A 30 5.78 7.51 19.20
CA THR A 30 6.92 8.35 18.78
C THR A 30 7.02 8.51 17.25
N MET A 31 6.23 7.78 16.47
CA MET A 31 6.22 7.91 15.01
C MET A 31 5.35 9.10 14.59
N SER A 32 5.85 9.91 13.66
CA SER A 32 5.02 10.95 13.04
C SER A 32 3.89 10.32 12.22
N TYR A 33 2.83 11.09 11.99
CA TYR A 33 1.71 10.64 11.16
C TYR A 33 2.14 10.17 9.76
N VAL A 34 3.14 10.83 9.19
CA VAL A 34 3.72 10.45 7.90
C VAL A 34 4.42 9.10 7.95
N ASP A 35 5.23 8.86 8.98
CA ASP A 35 5.96 7.60 9.15
C ASP A 35 5.00 6.43 9.41
N GLU A 36 3.96 6.65 10.23
CA GLU A 36 2.89 5.68 10.48
C GLU A 36 2.16 5.30 9.18
N MET A 37 1.85 6.28 8.35
CA MET A 37 1.18 6.04 7.08
C MET A 37 2.05 5.27 6.10
N TYR A 38 3.35 5.52 6.05
CA TYR A 38 4.25 4.74 5.21
C TYR A 38 4.33 3.28 5.64
N GLU A 39 4.49 3.00 6.93
CA GLU A 39 4.46 1.63 7.47
C GLU A 39 3.13 0.92 7.14
N ARG A 40 2.03 1.64 7.20
CA ARG A 40 0.73 1.12 6.80
C ARG A 40 0.67 0.74 5.31
N VAL A 41 1.19 1.60 4.43
CA VAL A 41 1.28 1.31 2.98
C VAL A 41 2.05 0.02 2.74
N VAL A 42 3.22 -0.12 3.34
CA VAL A 42 4.08 -1.31 3.18
C VAL A 42 3.37 -2.57 3.68
N SER A 43 2.72 -2.50 4.83
CA SER A 43 2.05 -3.65 5.44
C SER A 43 0.79 -4.10 4.70
N GLN A 44 0.04 -3.16 4.11
CA GLN A 44 -1.22 -3.45 3.40
C GLN A 44 -1.03 -3.86 1.94
N ASN A 45 0.12 -3.51 1.34
CA ASN A 45 0.42 -3.78 -0.07
C ASN A 45 1.70 -4.62 -0.22
N PRO A 46 1.74 -5.85 0.33
CA PRO A 46 2.92 -6.69 0.25
C PRO A 46 3.22 -7.05 -1.21
N GLY A 47 4.47 -6.88 -1.63
CA GLY A 47 4.91 -7.22 -2.99
C GLY A 47 4.70 -6.13 -4.04
N GLU A 48 4.44 -4.90 -3.64
CA GLU A 48 4.26 -3.73 -4.52
C GLU A 48 5.39 -2.69 -4.34
N PRO A 49 6.66 -3.01 -4.70
CA PRO A 49 7.80 -2.16 -4.39
C PRO A 49 7.78 -0.80 -5.12
N GLU A 50 7.25 -0.73 -6.35
CA GLU A 50 7.12 0.51 -7.10
C GLU A 50 6.12 1.45 -6.42
N PHE A 51 5.01 0.91 -5.92
CA PHE A 51 4.04 1.67 -5.15
C PHE A 51 4.62 2.14 -3.81
N HIS A 52 5.37 1.29 -3.09
CA HIS A 52 6.04 1.69 -1.86
C HIS A 52 7.00 2.85 -2.07
N GLN A 53 7.79 2.82 -3.15
CA GLN A 53 8.72 3.89 -3.48
C GLN A 53 7.97 5.20 -3.78
N ALA A 54 6.96 5.16 -4.64
CA ALA A 54 6.16 6.33 -5.00
C ALA A 54 5.46 6.94 -3.77
N ALA A 55 4.85 6.11 -2.93
CA ALA A 55 4.21 6.54 -1.70
C ALA A 55 5.22 7.20 -0.74
N LYS A 56 6.42 6.61 -0.60
CA LYS A 56 7.48 7.19 0.23
C LYS A 56 7.91 8.58 -0.25
N GLU A 57 8.16 8.73 -1.52
CA GLU A 57 8.59 10.02 -2.11
C GLU A 57 7.55 11.12 -1.86
N VAL A 58 6.27 10.80 -2.06
CA VAL A 58 5.17 11.74 -1.82
C VAL A 58 5.06 12.08 -0.33
N LEU A 59 5.02 11.07 0.54
CA LEU A 59 4.88 11.26 1.98
C LEU A 59 6.06 12.05 2.57
N ASP A 60 7.29 11.73 2.18
CA ASP A 60 8.49 12.46 2.61
C ASP A 60 8.44 13.93 2.18
N SER A 61 7.94 14.22 0.97
CA SER A 61 7.81 15.61 0.48
C SER A 61 6.79 16.44 1.26
N LEU A 62 5.78 15.78 1.83
CA LEU A 62 4.72 16.43 2.61
C LEU A 62 5.06 16.56 4.09
N LYS A 63 6.09 15.87 4.59
CA LYS A 63 6.38 15.71 6.01
C LYS A 63 6.44 17.03 6.76
N LEU A 64 7.14 18.02 6.25
CA LEU A 64 7.27 19.32 6.92
C LEU A 64 5.93 20.04 7.12
N VAL A 65 5.04 19.94 6.14
CA VAL A 65 3.72 20.60 6.19
C VAL A 65 2.78 19.82 7.12
N ILE A 66 2.83 18.51 7.07
CA ILE A 66 2.00 17.62 7.88
C ILE A 66 2.39 17.74 9.36
N ASP A 67 3.69 17.64 9.68
CA ASP A 67 4.18 17.70 11.06
C ASP A 67 3.84 19.06 11.72
N ALA A 68 3.82 20.15 10.95
CA ALA A 68 3.45 21.46 11.46
C ALA A 68 1.97 21.59 11.90
N ASN A 69 1.08 20.72 11.42
CA ASN A 69 -0.36 20.75 11.69
C ASN A 69 -0.94 19.33 11.78
N GLU A 70 -0.22 18.40 12.40
CA GLU A 70 -0.55 16.97 12.39
C GLU A 70 -1.97 16.68 12.88
N GLU A 71 -2.38 17.26 14.00
CA GLU A 71 -3.72 17.05 14.57
C GLU A 71 -4.84 17.39 13.58
N LYS A 72 -4.70 18.52 12.89
CA LYS A 72 -5.66 18.98 11.87
C LYS A 72 -5.77 17.99 10.72
N TYR A 73 -4.64 17.53 10.20
CA TYR A 73 -4.63 16.64 9.03
C TYR A 73 -5.05 15.21 9.39
N ARG A 74 -4.65 14.75 10.57
CA ARG A 74 -5.05 13.44 11.09
C ARG A 74 -6.56 13.38 11.37
N SER A 75 -7.16 14.45 11.89
CA SER A 75 -8.60 14.49 12.21
C SER A 75 -9.51 14.33 10.98
N VAL A 76 -9.01 14.63 9.79
CA VAL A 76 -9.76 14.48 8.52
C VAL A 76 -9.27 13.29 7.67
N GLY A 77 -8.34 12.49 8.19
CA GLY A 77 -7.77 11.34 7.48
C GLY A 77 -7.11 11.73 6.17
N LEU A 78 -6.33 12.84 6.17
CA LEU A 78 -5.79 13.39 4.93
C LEU A 78 -4.87 12.41 4.22
N LEU A 79 -3.90 11.82 4.93
CA LEU A 79 -2.92 10.93 4.33
C LEU A 79 -3.53 9.59 3.92
N GLU A 80 -4.48 9.06 4.69
CA GLU A 80 -5.23 7.85 4.32
C GLU A 80 -5.94 8.02 2.97
N ARG A 81 -6.56 9.16 2.76
CA ARG A 81 -7.24 9.50 1.50
C ARG A 81 -6.28 9.84 0.36
N PHE A 82 -5.03 10.15 0.69
CA PHE A 82 -4.00 10.49 -0.28
C PHE A 82 -3.29 9.26 -0.83
N ILE A 83 -3.13 8.22 -0.01
CA ILE A 83 -2.44 6.98 -0.38
C ILE A 83 -3.38 5.90 -0.90
N GLU A 84 -4.68 5.99 -0.63
CA GLU A 84 -5.67 5.02 -1.08
C GLU A 84 -6.39 5.53 -2.32
N PRO A 85 -6.34 4.82 -3.46
CA PRO A 85 -7.08 5.24 -4.65
C PRO A 85 -8.59 5.12 -4.44
N GLU A 86 -9.35 6.03 -5.01
CA GLU A 86 -10.82 6.00 -4.96
C GLU A 86 -11.39 4.77 -5.68
N ARG A 87 -10.72 4.33 -6.77
CA ARG A 87 -11.14 3.14 -7.51
C ARG A 87 -10.01 2.57 -8.36
N ILE A 88 -9.94 1.23 -8.40
CA ILE A 88 -9.08 0.49 -9.34
C ILE A 88 -9.96 -0.41 -10.19
N ILE A 89 -9.80 -0.33 -11.50
CA ILE A 89 -10.48 -1.18 -12.48
C ILE A 89 -9.43 -2.02 -13.18
N SER A 90 -9.53 -3.33 -13.04
CA SER A 90 -8.69 -4.30 -13.75
C SER A 90 -9.53 -4.99 -14.82
N PHE A 91 -9.05 -5.04 -16.05
CA PHE A 91 -9.80 -5.56 -17.18
C PHE A 91 -8.92 -6.34 -18.15
N ARG A 92 -9.54 -7.23 -18.90
CA ARG A 92 -8.91 -8.04 -19.95
C ARG A 92 -8.96 -7.30 -21.28
N VAL A 93 -7.82 -7.30 -22.00
CA VAL A 93 -7.68 -6.71 -23.35
C VAL A 93 -7.27 -7.80 -24.33
N PRO A 94 -8.21 -8.44 -25.04
CA PRO A 94 -7.89 -9.32 -26.15
C PRO A 94 -7.56 -8.52 -27.40
N TRP A 95 -6.53 -8.94 -28.13
CA TRP A 95 -6.13 -8.31 -29.38
C TRP A 95 -5.45 -9.31 -30.30
N MET A 96 -5.30 -8.99 -31.58
CA MET A 96 -4.64 -9.84 -32.56
C MET A 96 -3.30 -9.21 -32.97
N ASP A 97 -2.25 -9.98 -32.93
CA ASP A 97 -0.92 -9.53 -33.39
C ASP A 97 -0.81 -9.55 -34.92
N ASP A 98 0.28 -9.00 -35.45
CA ASP A 98 0.53 -8.93 -36.92
C ASP A 98 0.67 -10.30 -37.59
N LYS A 99 0.82 -11.37 -36.81
CA LYS A 99 0.87 -12.77 -37.30
C LYS A 99 -0.49 -13.47 -37.26
N GLY A 100 -1.54 -12.76 -36.83
CA GLY A 100 -2.89 -13.31 -36.69
C GLY A 100 -3.12 -14.13 -35.41
N ASN A 101 -2.20 -14.11 -34.44
CA ASN A 101 -2.38 -14.81 -33.17
C ASN A 101 -3.16 -13.94 -32.18
N VAL A 102 -4.08 -14.56 -31.45
CA VAL A 102 -4.80 -13.87 -30.39
C VAL A 102 -3.90 -13.75 -29.15
N GLN A 103 -3.75 -12.53 -28.71
CA GLN A 103 -3.05 -12.16 -27.47
C GLN A 103 -4.05 -11.66 -26.43
N VAL A 104 -3.73 -11.82 -25.15
CA VAL A 104 -4.59 -11.36 -24.07
C VAL A 104 -3.72 -10.63 -23.03
N ASN A 105 -3.91 -9.33 -22.95
CA ASN A 105 -3.25 -8.50 -21.95
C ASN A 105 -4.21 -8.16 -20.79
N LYS A 106 -3.65 -7.72 -19.68
CA LYS A 106 -4.37 -7.15 -18.55
C LYS A 106 -4.15 -5.65 -18.53
N GLY A 107 -5.24 -4.90 -18.49
CA GLY A 107 -5.23 -3.45 -18.36
C GLY A 107 -5.63 -3.03 -16.95
N TYR A 108 -5.15 -1.85 -16.54
CA TYR A 108 -5.47 -1.23 -15.25
C TYR A 108 -5.87 0.23 -15.46
N ARG A 109 -6.92 0.65 -14.78
CA ARG A 109 -7.32 2.05 -14.63
C ARG A 109 -7.32 2.37 -13.15
N VAL A 110 -6.37 3.18 -12.71
CA VAL A 110 -6.31 3.65 -11.33
C VAL A 110 -6.87 5.07 -11.28
N GLU A 111 -7.92 5.26 -10.51
CA GLU A 111 -8.59 6.53 -10.28
C GLU A 111 -8.26 6.96 -8.86
N PHE A 112 -7.21 7.78 -8.71
CA PHE A 112 -6.57 8.01 -7.44
C PHE A 112 -7.33 9.03 -6.60
N ASN A 113 -7.57 10.22 -7.13
CA ASN A 113 -8.21 11.30 -6.38
C ASN A 113 -8.95 12.26 -7.31
N SER A 114 -10.21 12.58 -6.98
CA SER A 114 -11.10 13.45 -7.77
C SER A 114 -11.23 14.87 -7.20
N ALA A 115 -10.47 15.24 -6.18
CA ALA A 115 -10.62 16.52 -5.44
C ALA A 115 -10.48 17.76 -6.33
N ILE A 116 -9.73 17.70 -7.42
CA ILE A 116 -9.53 18.82 -8.36
C ILE A 116 -10.16 18.59 -9.74
N GLY A 117 -10.98 17.56 -9.89
CA GLY A 117 -11.69 17.26 -11.14
C GLY A 117 -11.62 15.80 -11.56
N PRO A 118 -12.05 15.48 -12.79
CA PRO A 118 -12.05 14.11 -13.28
C PRO A 118 -10.63 13.54 -13.40
N TYR A 119 -10.51 12.23 -13.21
CA TYR A 119 -9.23 11.53 -13.30
C TYR A 119 -8.66 11.67 -14.72
N LYS A 120 -7.47 12.25 -14.82
CA LYS A 120 -6.78 12.47 -16.09
C LYS A 120 -5.29 12.24 -15.90
N GLY A 121 -4.73 11.35 -16.70
CA GLY A 121 -3.31 11.01 -16.68
C GLY A 121 -2.85 10.48 -18.03
N GLY A 122 -1.58 10.14 -18.13
CA GLY A 122 -1.00 9.48 -19.28
C GLY A 122 -1.39 8.01 -19.35
N LEU A 123 -1.03 7.39 -20.49
CA LEU A 123 -1.17 5.97 -20.72
C LEU A 123 0.22 5.35 -20.80
N ARG A 124 0.47 4.29 -20.05
CA ARG A 124 1.73 3.57 -20.08
C ARG A 124 1.56 2.23 -20.78
N PHE A 125 2.35 2.00 -21.82
CA PHE A 125 2.49 0.73 -22.51
C PHE A 125 3.89 0.18 -22.29
N HIS A 126 4.03 -0.84 -21.46
CA HIS A 126 5.30 -1.53 -21.26
C HIS A 126 5.04 -2.93 -20.68
N PRO A 127 5.85 -3.95 -21.01
CA PRO A 127 5.68 -5.30 -20.49
C PRO A 127 5.78 -5.41 -18.96
N SER A 128 6.45 -4.45 -18.30
CA SER A 128 6.56 -4.41 -16.83
C SER A 128 5.36 -3.81 -16.12
N VAL A 129 4.35 -3.31 -16.86
CA VAL A 129 3.17 -2.70 -16.23
C VAL A 129 2.39 -3.75 -15.44
N ASN A 130 2.25 -3.48 -14.16
CA ASN A 130 1.42 -4.23 -13.23
C ASN A 130 0.60 -3.26 -12.37
N GLN A 131 -0.09 -3.74 -11.36
CA GLN A 131 -0.91 -2.89 -10.50
C GLN A 131 -0.08 -1.94 -9.63
N SER A 132 1.15 -2.31 -9.29
CA SER A 132 2.08 -1.51 -8.46
C SER A 132 2.61 -0.26 -9.17
N VAL A 133 2.69 -0.30 -10.51
CA VAL A 133 3.18 0.79 -11.38
C VAL A 133 2.10 1.83 -11.63
#